data_18a143e8b1562c2f4d0979e3990f5676
#
_entry.id   18a143e8b1562c2f4d0979e3990f5676
#
_cell.length_a   1.000
_cell.length_b   1.000
_cell.length_c   1.000
_cell.angle_alpha   90.00
_cell.angle_beta   90.00
_cell.angle_gamma   90.00
#
_symmetry.space_group_name_H-M   'P 1'
#
loop_
_entity.id
_entity.type
_entity.pdbx_description
1 polymer ?
#
loop_
_entity_poly.entity_id
_entity_poly.type
_entity_poly.pdbx_seq_one_letter_code
_entity_poly.pdbx_strand_id
1 'polypeptide(L)'
;MNLRFLFLVVISSVLLACQSQKGLDAQNEKKETLSALCPEDGNCTFEVLTNSSLSLLTDGIGQLYPQVKKGNKTVLKFEYKRSVDPRIADGGYTEIVYAEIDPKTKDLNLSDEQLTTANVVFGRLCFCKGQAGYFRIDQGSLVISTAKDRSKTYAFTFTTDKVPQRLTHFSVTR
;
A
#
# COMPACT_ATOMS: atom_id res chain seq x y z
N MET A 1 45.57 50.33 -25.12
CA MET A 1 44.59 49.27 -24.89
C MET A 1 43.96 49.52 -23.52
N ASN A 2 42.71 50.05 -23.50
CA ASN A 2 42.14 50.70 -22.33
C ASN A 2 41.73 49.72 -21.24
N LEU A 3 42.28 49.88 -20.06
CA LEU A 3 42.01 49.08 -18.85
C LEU A 3 40.49 48.94 -18.50
N ARG A 4 39.69 49.88 -18.99
CA ARG A 4 38.21 49.85 -18.83
C ARG A 4 37.51 48.77 -19.71
N PHE A 5 38.09 48.33 -20.79
CA PHE A 5 37.55 47.29 -21.64
C PHE A 5 37.79 45.88 -21.07
N LEU A 6 38.88 45.69 -20.34
CA LEU A 6 39.20 44.42 -19.68
C LEU A 6 38.25 44.13 -18.52
N PHE A 7 37.77 45.17 -17.79
CA PHE A 7 36.83 45.03 -16.67
C PHE A 7 35.43 44.65 -17.13
N LEU A 8 34.99 45.12 -18.30
CA LEU A 8 33.65 44.78 -18.84
C LEU A 8 33.55 43.33 -19.36
N VAL A 9 34.65 42.77 -19.83
CA VAL A 9 34.67 41.37 -20.32
C VAL A 9 34.68 40.37 -19.15
N VAL A 10 35.29 40.71 -18.02
CA VAL A 10 35.34 39.86 -16.82
C VAL A 10 34.01 39.80 -16.09
N ILE A 11 33.21 40.86 -16.13
CA ILE A 11 31.90 40.90 -15.48
C ILE A 11 30.81 40.10 -16.25
N SER A 12 30.99 39.98 -17.57
CA SER A 12 30.04 39.25 -18.43
C SER A 12 30.13 37.72 -18.32
N SER A 13 31.24 37.17 -17.77
CA SER A 13 31.47 35.71 -17.69
C SER A 13 30.97 35.07 -16.37
N VAL A 14 30.48 35.87 -15.42
CA VAL A 14 30.04 35.35 -14.08
C VAL A 14 28.53 35.05 -14.01
N LEU A 15 27.75 35.42 -15.02
CA LEU A 15 26.29 35.25 -14.98
C LEU A 15 25.75 33.92 -15.63
N LEU A 16 26.62 32.98 -15.99
CA LEU A 16 26.23 31.75 -16.67
C LEU A 16 26.35 30.46 -15.83
N ALA A 17 26.47 30.60 -14.49
CA ALA A 17 26.64 29.45 -13.62
C ALA A 17 25.55 29.37 -12.55
N CYS A 18 24.27 29.29 -12.94
CA CYS A 18 23.19 28.80 -12.09
C CYS A 18 22.04 28.27 -12.94
N GLN A 19 22.31 27.22 -13.72
CA GLN A 19 21.25 26.29 -14.11
C GLN A 19 21.31 25.14 -13.12
N SER A 20 20.53 25.28 -12.05
CA SER A 20 20.14 24.18 -11.20
C SER A 20 19.36 23.17 -12.09
N GLN A 21 20.01 22.13 -12.50
CA GLN A 21 19.33 20.96 -13.06
C GLN A 21 18.47 20.38 -11.95
N LYS A 22 17.18 20.75 -11.90
CA LYS A 22 16.18 19.91 -11.30
C LYS A 22 16.21 18.59 -12.05
N GLY A 23 16.83 17.59 -11.44
CA GLY A 23 16.72 16.22 -11.88
C GLY A 23 15.20 15.90 -11.98
N LEU A 24 14.75 15.69 -13.18
CA LEU A 24 13.49 15.03 -13.48
C LEU A 24 13.68 13.57 -13.08
N ASP A 25 13.49 13.29 -11.80
CA ASP A 25 13.03 11.97 -11.41
C ASP A 25 11.60 11.84 -11.94
N ALA A 26 11.50 11.57 -13.23
CA ALA A 26 10.32 11.00 -13.81
C ALA A 26 10.21 9.57 -13.26
N GLN A 27 9.84 9.46 -11.99
CA GLN A 27 9.20 8.26 -11.50
C GLN A 27 7.96 8.13 -12.36
N ASN A 28 7.99 7.13 -13.23
CA ASN A 28 6.88 6.69 -14.02
C ASN A 28 5.85 6.13 -13.01
N GLU A 29 5.09 7.02 -12.39
CA GLU A 29 3.91 6.65 -11.60
C GLU A 29 2.94 6.00 -12.57
N LYS A 30 3.08 4.69 -12.69
CA LYS A 30 2.08 3.86 -13.35
C LYS A 30 0.78 4.16 -12.62
N LYS A 31 -0.11 4.90 -13.28
CA LYS A 31 -1.38 5.38 -12.74
C LYS A 31 -2.12 4.20 -12.13
N GLU A 32 -2.12 4.14 -10.82
CA GLU A 32 -2.84 3.13 -10.06
C GLU A 32 -4.32 3.46 -10.16
N THR A 33 -5.08 2.59 -10.81
CA THR A 33 -6.53 2.74 -10.86
C THR A 33 -7.11 1.92 -9.72
N LEU A 34 -7.32 2.59 -8.60
CA LEU A 34 -8.06 2.06 -7.47
C LEU A 34 -9.55 2.12 -7.79
N SER A 35 -10.11 1.02 -8.31
CA SER A 35 -11.56 0.87 -8.46
C SER A 35 -12.16 0.16 -7.24
N ALA A 36 -11.65 0.52 -6.06
CA ALA A 36 -12.23 0.07 -4.83
C ALA A 36 -13.45 0.92 -4.50
N LEU A 37 -14.44 0.31 -3.89
CA LEU A 37 -15.40 1.06 -3.08
C LEU A 37 -14.66 1.50 -1.80
N CYS A 38 -13.72 2.43 -1.97
CA CYS A 38 -13.13 3.11 -0.83
C CYS A 38 -14.25 3.89 -0.13
N PRO A 39 -14.50 3.68 1.16
CA PRO A 39 -15.48 4.44 1.89
C PRO A 39 -15.23 5.94 1.74
N GLU A 40 -16.29 6.71 1.45
CA GLU A 40 -16.20 8.15 1.12
C GLU A 40 -15.62 8.98 2.28
N ASP A 41 -15.72 8.47 3.50
CA ASP A 41 -15.22 9.13 4.71
C ASP A 41 -13.76 8.83 5.03
N GLY A 42 -12.96 8.39 4.04
CA GLY A 42 -11.55 8.08 4.25
C GLY A 42 -10.74 7.95 2.98
N ASN A 43 -9.53 7.46 3.13
CA ASN A 43 -8.58 7.24 2.05
C ASN A 43 -8.16 5.77 2.02
N CYS A 44 -7.99 5.25 0.80
CA CYS A 44 -7.47 3.91 0.56
C CYS A 44 -6.12 3.96 -0.12
N THR A 45 -5.22 3.08 0.29
CA THR A 45 -3.91 2.89 -0.33
C THR A 45 -3.68 1.42 -0.61
N PHE A 46 -2.90 1.13 -1.65
CA PHE A 46 -2.47 -0.22 -1.98
C PHE A 46 -0.96 -0.26 -2.21
N GLU A 47 -0.29 -1.16 -1.54
CA GLU A 47 1.15 -1.34 -1.63
C GLU A 47 1.49 -2.78 -2.05
N VAL A 48 2.47 -2.93 -2.94
CA VAL A 48 3.07 -4.21 -3.32
C VAL A 48 4.50 -4.22 -2.81
N LEU A 49 4.72 -4.87 -1.67
CA LEU A 49 6.01 -4.93 -0.98
C LEU A 49 6.79 -6.13 -1.51
N THR A 50 7.67 -5.89 -2.46
CA THR A 50 8.56 -6.93 -3.02
C THR A 50 9.69 -7.27 -2.05
N ASN A 51 10.32 -8.44 -2.24
CA ASN A 51 11.41 -8.91 -1.38
C ASN A 51 11.04 -8.88 0.12
N SER A 52 9.80 -9.24 0.41
CA SER A 52 9.22 -9.22 1.75
C SER A 52 8.65 -10.58 2.11
N SER A 53 8.41 -10.82 3.38
CA SER A 53 7.65 -11.97 3.88
C SER A 53 6.73 -11.53 5.00
N LEU A 54 5.57 -12.13 5.07
CA LEU A 54 4.53 -11.89 6.07
C LEU A 54 4.54 -13.01 7.11
N SER A 55 4.82 -12.66 8.35
CA SER A 55 4.68 -13.59 9.48
C SER A 55 3.47 -13.19 10.31
N LEU A 56 2.63 -14.15 10.65
CA LEU A 56 1.51 -13.95 11.56
C LEU A 56 1.90 -14.48 12.93
N LEU A 57 2.20 -13.58 13.85
CA LEU A 57 2.68 -13.84 15.20
C LEU A 57 1.56 -13.67 16.21
N THR A 58 1.76 -14.22 17.40
CA THR A 58 0.85 -14.05 18.54
C THR A 58 1.60 -13.39 19.67
N ASP A 59 1.02 -12.40 20.29
CA ASP A 59 1.59 -11.73 21.46
C ASP A 59 1.38 -12.52 22.76
N GLY A 60 1.87 -11.99 23.88
CA GLY A 60 1.80 -12.64 25.19
C GLY A 60 0.39 -12.83 25.76
N ILE A 61 -0.62 -12.20 25.19
CA ILE A 61 -2.03 -12.34 25.58
C ILE A 61 -2.86 -13.05 24.48
N GLY A 62 -2.21 -13.64 23.49
CA GLY A 62 -2.87 -14.43 22.45
C GLY A 62 -3.42 -13.62 21.27
N GLN A 63 -3.11 -12.32 21.16
CA GLN A 63 -3.58 -11.51 20.04
C GLN A 63 -2.68 -11.71 18.81
N LEU A 64 -3.31 -11.96 17.66
CA LEU A 64 -2.62 -12.07 16.39
C LEU A 64 -2.12 -10.69 15.93
N TYR A 65 -0.91 -10.65 15.36
CA TYR A 65 -0.40 -9.47 14.67
C TYR A 65 0.49 -9.85 13.46
N PRO A 66 0.38 -9.11 12.35
CA PRO A 66 1.24 -9.31 11.19
C PRO A 66 2.59 -8.63 11.40
N GLN A 67 3.63 -9.28 10.91
CA GLN A 67 4.96 -8.70 10.83
C GLN A 67 5.51 -8.88 9.41
N VAL A 68 5.73 -7.76 8.72
CA VAL A 68 6.41 -7.75 7.41
C VAL A 68 7.90 -7.56 7.63
N LYS A 69 8.70 -8.46 7.06
CA LYS A 69 10.17 -8.44 7.11
C LYS A 69 10.74 -8.60 5.72
N LYS A 70 12.04 -8.34 5.56
CA LYS A 70 12.79 -8.72 4.36
C LYS A 70 12.68 -10.23 4.14
N GLY A 71 12.36 -10.64 2.92
CA GLY A 71 12.13 -12.04 2.55
C GLY A 71 12.20 -12.25 1.05
N ASN A 72 11.71 -13.38 0.58
CA ASN A 72 11.74 -13.79 -0.83
C ASN A 72 10.34 -13.84 -1.49
N LYS A 73 9.35 -13.29 -0.82
CA LYS A 73 7.96 -13.23 -1.28
C LYS A 73 7.58 -11.80 -1.68
N THR A 74 6.34 -11.62 -2.00
CA THR A 74 5.68 -10.32 -2.20
C THR A 74 4.52 -10.22 -1.23
N VAL A 75 4.47 -9.15 -0.47
CA VAL A 75 3.35 -8.87 0.44
C VAL A 75 2.49 -7.79 -0.18
N LEU A 76 1.21 -8.08 -0.31
CA LEU A 76 0.18 -7.13 -0.71
C LEU A 76 -0.36 -6.50 0.57
N LYS A 77 -0.48 -5.17 0.59
CA LYS A 77 -1.09 -4.42 1.69
C LYS A 77 -2.11 -3.46 1.12
N PHE A 78 -3.36 -3.63 1.50
CA PHE A 78 -4.43 -2.68 1.26
C PHE A 78 -4.83 -2.04 2.58
N GLU A 79 -4.93 -0.72 2.62
CA GLU A 79 -5.28 0.02 3.82
C GLU A 79 -6.39 1.03 3.52
N TYR A 80 -7.44 1.00 4.32
CA TYR A 80 -8.43 2.07 4.44
C TYR A 80 -8.20 2.80 5.75
N LYS A 81 -8.09 4.10 5.70
CA LYS A 81 -7.97 4.97 6.87
C LYS A 81 -9.04 6.05 6.83
N ARG A 82 -9.91 6.04 7.86
CA ARG A 82 -10.97 7.03 7.99
C ARG A 82 -10.38 8.42 8.25
N SER A 83 -10.91 9.42 7.57
CA SER A 83 -10.63 10.83 7.86
C SER A 83 -11.26 11.20 9.20
N VAL A 84 -10.47 11.77 10.11
CA VAL A 84 -10.93 12.15 11.45
C VAL A 84 -10.52 13.59 11.70
N ASP A 85 -11.35 14.32 12.44
CA ASP A 85 -10.97 15.62 12.98
C ASP A 85 -9.75 15.41 13.91
N PRO A 86 -8.62 16.09 13.69
CA PRO A 86 -7.41 15.91 14.50
C PRO A 86 -7.58 16.28 15.97
N ARG A 87 -8.67 16.96 16.31
CA ARG A 87 -9.03 17.30 17.70
C ARG A 87 -9.66 16.13 18.47
N ILE A 88 -10.04 15.05 17.77
CA ILE A 88 -10.64 13.85 18.37
C ILE A 88 -9.53 12.84 18.62
N ALA A 89 -9.05 12.73 19.85
CA ALA A 89 -7.94 11.86 20.21
C ALA A 89 -8.19 10.37 19.88
N ASP A 90 -9.41 9.87 20.10
CA ASP A 90 -9.76 8.45 19.95
C ASP A 90 -10.55 8.16 18.66
N GLY A 91 -10.59 9.12 17.73
CA GLY A 91 -11.35 9.02 16.48
C GLY A 91 -10.73 8.10 15.43
N GLY A 92 -9.49 7.66 15.62
CA GLY A 92 -8.76 6.86 14.65
C GLY A 92 -9.47 5.55 14.30
N TYR A 93 -9.57 5.27 12.98
CA TYR A 93 -10.12 4.02 12.46
C TYR A 93 -9.38 3.62 11.19
N THR A 94 -8.84 2.42 11.19
CA THR A 94 -8.11 1.87 10.05
C THR A 94 -8.49 0.40 9.87
N GLU A 95 -8.71 0.00 8.62
CA GLU A 95 -8.81 -1.40 8.22
C GLU A 95 -7.66 -1.71 7.27
N ILE A 96 -7.00 -2.84 7.49
CA ILE A 96 -5.84 -3.26 6.71
C ILE A 96 -6.03 -4.72 6.30
N VAL A 97 -5.72 -5.01 5.03
CA VAL A 97 -5.64 -6.39 4.55
C VAL A 97 -4.22 -6.66 4.09
N TYR A 98 -3.65 -7.75 4.58
CA TYR A 98 -2.39 -8.29 4.08
C TYR A 98 -2.62 -9.63 3.40
N ALA A 99 -1.84 -9.88 2.34
CA ALA A 99 -1.71 -11.20 1.73
C ALA A 99 -0.26 -11.42 1.28
N GLU A 100 0.23 -12.65 1.34
CA GLU A 100 1.55 -13.02 0.86
C GLU A 100 1.42 -13.89 -0.39
N ILE A 101 2.17 -13.56 -1.45
CA ILE A 101 2.18 -14.29 -2.71
C ILE A 101 3.60 -14.61 -3.17
N ASP A 102 3.74 -15.58 -4.06
CA ASP A 102 5.01 -15.82 -4.74
C ASP A 102 5.31 -14.65 -5.69
N PRO A 103 6.56 -14.13 -5.73
CA PRO A 103 6.93 -13.02 -6.60
C PRO A 103 6.79 -13.34 -8.10
N LYS A 104 6.78 -14.62 -8.48
CA LYS A 104 6.60 -15.05 -9.86
C LYS A 104 5.13 -15.25 -10.25
N THR A 105 4.21 -15.04 -9.33
CA THR A 105 2.77 -15.18 -9.59
C THR A 105 2.34 -14.23 -10.70
N LYS A 106 1.85 -14.79 -11.79
CA LYS A 106 1.21 -14.04 -12.88
C LYS A 106 -0.29 -13.97 -12.65
N ASP A 107 -0.88 -15.14 -12.46
CA ASP A 107 -2.30 -15.31 -12.23
C ASP A 107 -2.50 -16.15 -10.98
N LEU A 108 -3.51 -15.82 -10.18
CA LEU A 108 -3.87 -16.49 -8.94
C LEU A 108 -5.38 -16.46 -8.78
N ASN A 109 -5.94 -17.55 -8.30
CA ASN A 109 -7.33 -17.61 -7.90
C ASN A 109 -7.43 -18.48 -6.65
N LEU A 110 -7.63 -17.85 -5.51
CA LEU A 110 -7.83 -18.52 -4.22
C LEU A 110 -9.23 -18.19 -3.73
N SER A 111 -9.91 -19.18 -3.17
CA SER A 111 -11.22 -19.00 -2.55
C SER A 111 -11.27 -19.66 -1.18
N ASP A 112 -11.98 -19.02 -0.28
CA ASP A 112 -12.29 -19.51 1.06
C ASP A 112 -11.06 -20.03 1.81
N GLU A 113 -11.06 -21.27 2.27
CA GLU A 113 -9.96 -21.87 3.02
C GLU A 113 -8.60 -21.80 2.32
N GLN A 114 -8.57 -21.69 0.98
CA GLN A 114 -7.33 -21.52 0.21
C GLN A 114 -6.64 -20.18 0.52
N LEU A 115 -7.36 -19.17 1.01
CA LEU A 115 -6.80 -17.88 1.42
C LEU A 115 -5.74 -18.04 2.52
N THR A 116 -5.80 -19.10 3.30
CA THR A 116 -4.81 -19.43 4.32
C THR A 116 -3.41 -19.67 3.73
N THR A 117 -3.33 -20.15 2.48
CA THR A 117 -2.06 -20.39 1.78
C THR A 117 -1.35 -19.08 1.41
N ALA A 118 -2.10 -17.99 1.32
CA ALA A 118 -1.58 -16.63 1.10
C ALA A 118 -1.47 -15.82 2.41
N ASN A 119 -1.56 -16.46 3.58
CA ASN A 119 -1.51 -15.79 4.89
C ASN A 119 -2.44 -14.58 4.99
N VAL A 120 -3.64 -14.65 4.37
CA VAL A 120 -4.55 -13.51 4.36
C VAL A 120 -4.99 -13.15 5.77
N VAL A 121 -4.80 -11.89 6.13
CA VAL A 121 -5.17 -11.35 7.44
C VAL A 121 -5.81 -9.98 7.29
N PHE A 122 -6.89 -9.78 8.02
CA PHE A 122 -7.59 -8.50 8.16
C PHE A 122 -7.29 -7.89 9.50
N GLY A 123 -6.94 -6.61 9.52
CA GLY A 123 -6.75 -5.80 10.73
C GLY A 123 -7.83 -4.75 10.84
N ARG A 124 -8.44 -4.65 12.02
CA ARG A 124 -9.32 -3.55 12.42
C ARG A 124 -8.70 -2.82 13.58
N LEU A 125 -8.25 -1.59 13.33
CA LEU A 125 -7.51 -0.78 14.29
C LEU A 125 -8.35 0.45 14.65
N CYS A 126 -8.88 0.45 15.85
CA CYS A 126 -9.73 1.53 16.38
C CYS A 126 -9.72 1.50 17.90
N PHE A 127 -10.16 2.58 18.52
CA PHE A 127 -10.47 2.60 19.93
C PHE A 127 -11.85 1.93 20.19
N CYS A 128 -11.96 0.64 19.86
CA CYS A 128 -13.18 -0.15 19.90
C CYS A 128 -12.97 -1.35 20.82
N LYS A 129 -13.46 -1.27 22.05
CA LYS A 129 -13.27 -2.32 23.06
C LYS A 129 -13.72 -3.69 22.54
N GLY A 130 -12.79 -4.67 22.53
CA GLY A 130 -13.06 -6.05 22.12
C GLY A 130 -13.27 -6.26 20.63
N GLN A 131 -13.10 -5.23 19.79
CA GLN A 131 -13.35 -5.29 18.36
C GLN A 131 -12.15 -4.80 17.52
N ALA A 132 -11.02 -4.53 18.14
CA ALA A 132 -9.77 -4.18 17.47
C ALA A 132 -8.83 -5.39 17.45
N GLY A 133 -7.99 -5.49 16.43
CA GLY A 133 -7.01 -6.56 16.29
C GLY A 133 -6.88 -7.08 14.87
N TYR A 134 -6.20 -8.21 14.73
CA TYR A 134 -5.99 -8.88 13.45
C TYR A 134 -6.67 -10.24 13.45
N PHE A 135 -7.26 -10.61 12.31
CA PHE A 135 -8.08 -11.80 12.15
C PHE A 135 -7.68 -12.52 10.84
N ARG A 136 -7.45 -13.82 10.89
CA ARG A 136 -7.25 -14.62 9.67
C ARG A 136 -8.53 -14.64 8.86
N ILE A 137 -8.39 -14.56 7.55
CA ILE A 137 -9.50 -14.62 6.61
C ILE A 137 -9.45 -15.94 5.87
N ASP A 138 -10.55 -16.66 5.94
CA ASP A 138 -10.80 -17.95 5.31
C ASP A 138 -12.11 -17.99 4.53
N GLN A 139 -12.74 -16.82 4.33
CA GLN A 139 -13.98 -16.69 3.54
C GLN A 139 -13.84 -15.56 2.54
N GLY A 140 -14.01 -15.85 1.27
CA GLY A 140 -13.91 -14.90 0.18
C GLY A 140 -13.04 -15.37 -0.97
N SER A 141 -12.47 -14.44 -1.75
CA SER A 141 -11.62 -14.77 -2.90
C SER A 141 -10.51 -13.74 -3.09
N LEU A 142 -9.32 -14.20 -3.44
CA LEU A 142 -8.20 -13.38 -3.92
C LEU A 142 -7.90 -13.78 -5.35
N VAL A 143 -8.11 -12.86 -6.28
CA VAL A 143 -7.85 -13.06 -7.70
C VAL A 143 -6.76 -12.09 -8.16
N ILE A 144 -5.73 -12.61 -8.81
CA ILE A 144 -4.70 -11.81 -9.47
C ILE A 144 -4.71 -12.19 -10.93
N SER A 145 -4.76 -11.22 -11.82
CA SER A 145 -4.69 -11.44 -13.25
C SER A 145 -3.70 -10.49 -13.91
N THR A 146 -3.01 -10.97 -14.94
CA THR A 146 -2.04 -10.18 -15.69
C THR A 146 -2.56 -9.96 -17.12
N ALA A 147 -2.75 -8.71 -17.50
CA ALA A 147 -3.20 -8.35 -18.84
C ALA A 147 -2.06 -8.41 -19.88
N LYS A 148 -2.41 -8.32 -21.17
CA LYS A 148 -1.44 -8.38 -22.29
C LYS A 148 -0.41 -7.25 -22.23
N ASP A 149 -0.78 -6.09 -21.73
CA ASP A 149 0.09 -4.92 -21.50
C ASP A 149 0.96 -5.03 -20.25
N ARG A 150 0.92 -6.18 -19.58
CA ARG A 150 1.61 -6.49 -18.33
C ARG A 150 1.09 -5.75 -17.09
N SER A 151 -0.03 -5.05 -17.19
CA SER A 151 -0.72 -4.55 -16.01
C SER A 151 -1.27 -5.72 -15.19
N LYS A 152 -1.25 -5.59 -13.86
CA LYS A 152 -1.79 -6.58 -12.94
C LYS A 152 -2.99 -6.02 -12.21
N THR A 153 -4.07 -6.80 -12.20
CA THR A 153 -5.24 -6.52 -11.37
C THR A 153 -5.23 -7.43 -10.17
N TYR A 154 -5.40 -6.85 -8.99
CA TYR A 154 -5.53 -7.51 -7.70
C TYR A 154 -6.97 -7.27 -7.24
N ALA A 155 -7.79 -8.30 -7.22
CA ALA A 155 -9.17 -8.25 -6.75
C ALA A 155 -9.32 -9.13 -5.52
N PHE A 156 -9.91 -8.58 -4.46
CA PHE A 156 -10.12 -9.30 -3.22
C PHE A 156 -11.53 -9.03 -2.70
N THR A 157 -12.24 -10.10 -2.36
CA THR A 157 -13.54 -10.06 -1.69
C THR A 157 -13.48 -10.94 -0.46
N PHE A 158 -13.97 -10.47 0.67
CA PHE A 158 -13.89 -11.24 1.91
C PHE A 158 -14.98 -10.85 2.91
N THR A 159 -15.25 -11.77 3.81
CA THR A 159 -16.09 -11.53 4.98
C THR A 159 -15.43 -12.10 6.23
N THR A 160 -15.79 -11.54 7.39
CA THR A 160 -15.44 -12.08 8.70
C THR A 160 -16.60 -11.91 9.67
N ASP A 161 -16.83 -12.91 10.48
CA ASP A 161 -17.81 -12.89 11.59
C ASP A 161 -17.20 -12.41 12.93
N LYS A 162 -15.87 -12.22 12.95
CA LYS A 162 -15.13 -11.89 14.18
C LYS A 162 -15.36 -10.46 14.65
N VAL A 163 -15.44 -9.52 13.70
CA VAL A 163 -15.63 -8.09 13.99
C VAL A 163 -16.41 -7.43 12.85
N PRO A 164 -17.09 -6.30 13.11
CA PRO A 164 -17.67 -5.47 12.04
C PRO A 164 -16.56 -5.02 11.07
N GLN A 165 -16.87 -5.01 9.78
CA GLN A 165 -15.96 -4.56 8.72
C GLN A 165 -16.64 -3.53 7.83
N ARG A 166 -15.88 -2.61 7.28
CA ARG A 166 -16.29 -1.65 6.25
C ARG A 166 -15.79 -2.06 4.88
N LEU A 167 -14.56 -2.59 4.82
CA LEU A 167 -14.01 -3.17 3.61
C LEU A 167 -14.54 -4.60 3.46
N THR A 168 -15.23 -4.85 2.35
CA THR A 168 -15.67 -6.19 1.95
C THR A 168 -15.03 -6.63 0.65
N HIS A 169 -14.53 -5.67 -0.13
CA HIS A 169 -13.82 -5.94 -1.38
C HIS A 169 -12.99 -4.76 -1.83
N PHE A 170 -11.97 -5.02 -2.63
CA PHE A 170 -11.23 -4.03 -3.40
C PHE A 170 -10.76 -4.61 -4.74
N SER A 171 -10.51 -3.74 -5.69
CA SER A 171 -9.86 -4.09 -6.95
C SER A 171 -8.88 -2.98 -7.32
N VAL A 172 -7.64 -3.35 -7.62
CA VAL A 172 -6.56 -2.42 -7.93
C VAL A 172 -5.84 -2.90 -9.17
N THR A 173 -5.66 -2.02 -10.16
CA THR A 173 -4.87 -2.30 -11.37
C THR A 173 -3.65 -1.39 -11.41
N ARG A 174 -2.47 -1.95 -11.61
CA ARG A 174 -1.20 -1.21 -11.70
C ARG A 174 -0.24 -1.82 -12.71
#